data_ebc395aac4c8ebd761008894232c5773
#
_entry.id   ebc395aac4c8ebd761008894232c5773
#
_cell.length_a   1.000
_cell.length_b   1.000
_cell.length_c   1.000
_cell.angle_alpha   90.00
_cell.angle_beta   90.00
_cell.angle_gamma   90.00
#
_symmetry.space_group_name_H-M   'P 1'
#
loop_
_entity.id
_entity.type
_entity.pdbx_description
1 polymer ?
#
loop_
_entity_poly.entity_id
_entity_poly.type
_entity_poly.pdbx_seq_one_letter_code
_entity_poly.pdbx_strand_id
1 'polypeptide(L)'
;MLFNRDVPKQISKVKLSKWYKTLGDRDKVRISRYLDDVDTSSKPTFLLDLMRRANAEENYPVTVKAGELITSEDFNDMEMFDITNEYIDALFGSKDYDKAKEFCLRNLDILPKVYSDLLDENGDIPKNLPCRNKLIDIMVGIELDYDGAEEMLQRFNDMNILTDEEQGYRKQSLKIHRLQRTFDSVYSYEFTE
;
A
#
# COMPACT_ATOMS: atom_id res chain seq x y z
N MET A 1 18.03 25.13 18.60
CA MET A 1 18.10 23.85 19.32
C MET A 1 18.92 22.90 18.47
N LEU A 2 20.09 22.48 18.96
CA LEU A 2 20.91 21.45 18.32
C LEU A 2 20.21 20.11 18.55
N PHE A 3 19.49 19.62 17.53
CA PHE A 3 18.92 18.28 17.58
C PHE A 3 20.06 17.27 17.70
N ASN A 4 20.00 16.49 18.77
CA ASN A 4 20.98 15.46 19.10
C ASN A 4 21.20 14.57 17.86
N ARG A 5 22.45 14.51 17.38
CA ARG A 5 22.85 13.74 16.18
C ARG A 5 22.92 12.24 16.45
N ASP A 6 22.56 11.83 17.65
CA ASP A 6 22.68 10.43 18.07
C ASP A 6 21.49 9.62 17.51
N VAL A 7 21.83 8.44 17.01
CA VAL A 7 20.85 7.48 16.51
C VAL A 7 20.07 6.92 17.71
N PRO A 8 18.73 6.96 17.71
CA PRO A 8 17.93 6.39 18.79
C PRO A 8 18.28 4.92 19.04
N LYS A 9 18.18 4.48 20.31
CA LYS A 9 18.51 3.12 20.72
C LYS A 9 17.68 2.08 19.96
N GLN A 10 16.40 2.35 19.74
CA GLN A 10 15.48 1.49 19.00
C GLN A 10 15.96 1.25 17.58
N ILE A 11 16.36 2.31 16.87
CA ILE A 11 16.91 2.26 15.50
C ILE A 11 18.22 1.46 15.46
N SER A 12 19.08 1.66 16.46
CA SER A 12 20.35 0.94 16.56
C SER A 12 20.14 -0.55 16.82
N LYS A 13 19.16 -0.89 17.67
CA LYS A 13 18.80 -2.27 18.01
C LYS A 13 18.39 -3.08 16.79
N VAL A 14 17.63 -2.48 15.87
CA VAL A 14 17.17 -3.13 14.61
C VAL A 14 18.15 -2.92 13.45
N LYS A 15 19.37 -2.43 13.71
CA LYS A 15 20.45 -2.25 12.73
C LYS A 15 20.13 -1.27 11.59
N LEU A 16 19.23 -0.32 11.79
CA LEU A 16 18.86 0.71 10.82
C LEU A 16 19.59 2.04 10.99
N SER A 17 20.71 2.07 11.74
CA SER A 17 21.49 3.29 12.02
C SER A 17 21.98 4.01 10.76
N LYS A 18 22.38 3.26 9.72
CA LYS A 18 22.83 3.83 8.44
C LYS A 18 21.69 4.56 7.75
N TRP A 19 20.55 3.90 7.60
CA TRP A 19 19.33 4.48 7.03
C TRP A 19 18.90 5.73 7.79
N TYR A 20 18.78 5.66 9.13
CA TYR A 20 18.36 6.80 9.93
C TYR A 20 19.25 8.03 9.76
N LYS A 21 20.56 7.84 9.56
CA LYS A 21 21.51 8.94 9.30
C LYS A 21 21.28 9.63 7.97
N THR A 22 20.70 8.95 6.98
CA THR A 22 20.38 9.53 5.66
C THR A 22 19.12 10.39 5.68
N LEU A 23 18.27 10.25 6.70
CA LEU A 23 17.02 11.00 6.83
C LEU A 23 17.27 12.47 7.13
N GLY A 24 16.40 13.33 6.59
CA GLY A 24 16.34 14.74 6.95
C GLY A 24 15.82 14.94 8.39
N ASP A 25 16.11 16.10 8.99
CA ASP A 25 15.70 16.39 10.37
C ASP A 25 14.18 16.32 10.57
N ARG A 26 13.40 16.74 9.57
CA ARG A 26 11.93 16.66 9.61
C ARG A 26 11.44 15.21 9.70
N ASP A 27 12.03 14.31 8.93
CA ASP A 27 11.65 12.90 8.93
C ASP A 27 12.08 12.20 10.23
N LYS A 28 13.25 12.54 10.75
CA LYS A 28 13.69 12.09 12.08
C LYS A 28 12.73 12.47 13.19
N VAL A 29 12.24 13.72 13.18
CA VAL A 29 11.24 14.20 14.15
C VAL A 29 9.92 13.43 14.01
N ARG A 30 9.47 13.15 12.77
CA ARG A 30 8.24 12.38 12.54
C ARG A 30 8.37 10.94 13.06
N ILE A 31 9.46 10.28 12.72
CA ILE A 31 9.73 8.89 13.11
C ILE A 31 9.88 8.79 14.64
N SER A 32 10.50 9.77 15.29
CA SER A 32 10.73 9.74 16.74
C SER A 32 9.44 9.66 17.58
N ARG A 33 8.29 10.05 17.00
CA ARG A 33 6.98 9.95 17.68
C ARG A 33 6.53 8.51 17.93
N TYR A 34 7.04 7.56 17.16
CA TYR A 34 6.63 6.16 17.22
C TYR A 34 7.64 5.26 17.95
N LEU A 35 8.88 5.74 18.16
CA LEU A 35 9.98 4.87 18.59
C LEU A 35 9.78 4.20 19.95
N ASP A 36 9.01 4.82 20.86
CA ASP A 36 8.76 4.26 22.17
C ASP A 36 7.70 3.15 22.16
N ASP A 37 6.87 3.11 21.11
CA ASP A 37 5.72 2.21 21.01
C ASP A 37 5.91 1.08 19.99
N VAL A 38 6.95 1.16 19.13
CA VAL A 38 7.18 0.16 18.07
C VAL A 38 7.92 -1.06 18.57
N ASP A 39 7.54 -2.23 18.06
CA ASP A 39 8.23 -3.48 18.33
C ASP A 39 9.64 -3.48 17.70
N THR A 40 10.64 -3.77 18.53
CA THR A 40 12.05 -3.83 18.16
C THR A 40 12.63 -5.24 18.20
N SER A 41 11.79 -6.28 18.11
CA SER A 41 12.21 -7.69 18.14
C SER A 41 13.04 -8.07 16.92
N SER A 42 12.64 -7.58 15.74
CA SER A 42 13.36 -7.77 14.49
C SER A 42 13.25 -6.52 13.61
N LYS A 43 14.06 -6.45 12.53
CA LYS A 43 13.99 -5.35 11.56
C LYS A 43 12.67 -5.34 10.79
N PRO A 44 12.18 -6.47 10.20
CA PRO A 44 10.90 -6.47 9.50
C PRO A 44 9.73 -6.15 10.45
N THR A 45 9.71 -6.70 11.66
CA THR A 45 8.67 -6.40 12.65
C THR A 45 8.65 -4.91 13.01
N PHE A 46 9.82 -4.32 13.24
CA PHE A 46 9.94 -2.89 13.51
C PHE A 46 9.39 -2.03 12.36
N LEU A 47 9.78 -2.34 11.13
CA LEU A 47 9.32 -1.59 9.96
C LEU A 47 7.81 -1.70 9.78
N LEU A 48 7.28 -2.91 9.88
CA LEU A 48 5.87 -3.17 9.72
C LEU A 48 5.02 -2.45 10.79
N ASP A 49 5.42 -2.54 12.06
CA ASP A 49 4.70 -1.87 13.15
C ASP A 49 4.79 -0.34 13.04
N LEU A 50 5.97 0.19 12.70
CA LEU A 50 6.16 1.63 12.42
C LEU A 50 5.24 2.11 11.30
N MET A 51 5.20 1.37 10.19
CA MET A 51 4.41 1.74 9.00
C MET A 51 2.91 1.65 9.29
N ARG A 52 2.44 0.61 9.98
CA ARG A 52 1.03 0.45 10.38
C ARG A 52 0.56 1.60 11.28
N ARG A 53 1.34 1.95 12.28
CA ARG A 53 1.03 3.08 13.18
C ARG A 53 1.00 4.41 12.43
N ALA A 54 1.98 4.65 11.57
CA ALA A 54 2.05 5.86 10.77
C ALA A 54 0.89 5.96 9.76
N ASN A 55 0.49 4.85 9.13
CA ASN A 55 -0.66 4.80 8.22
C ASN A 55 -1.98 5.04 8.97
N ALA A 56 -2.15 4.46 10.16
CA ALA A 56 -3.34 4.68 10.98
C ALA A 56 -3.54 6.16 11.38
N GLU A 57 -2.45 6.93 11.45
CA GLU A 57 -2.46 8.38 11.69
C GLU A 57 -2.36 9.23 10.41
N GLU A 58 -2.45 8.62 9.23
CA GLU A 58 -2.26 9.26 7.93
C GLU A 58 -0.90 9.99 7.80
N ASN A 59 0.09 9.59 8.59
CA ASN A 59 1.44 10.12 8.55
C ASN A 59 2.28 9.42 7.46
N TYR A 60 1.74 9.41 6.25
CA TYR A 60 2.32 8.73 5.08
C TYR A 60 3.81 9.01 4.82
N PRO A 61 4.35 10.23 5.07
CA PRO A 61 5.79 10.46 4.89
C PRO A 61 6.69 9.54 5.72
N VAL A 62 6.25 9.07 6.90
CA VAL A 62 7.01 8.10 7.71
C VAL A 62 7.03 6.74 7.02
N THR A 63 5.85 6.27 6.60
CA THR A 63 5.71 5.00 5.88
C THR A 63 6.46 5.01 4.56
N VAL A 64 6.38 6.11 3.80
CA VAL A 64 7.13 6.26 2.54
C VAL A 64 8.64 6.15 2.78
N LYS A 65 9.17 6.81 3.82
CA LYS A 65 10.59 6.71 4.17
C LYS A 65 11.01 5.31 4.65
N ALA A 66 10.16 4.63 5.40
CA ALA A 66 10.42 3.25 5.80
C ALA A 66 10.33 2.29 4.59
N GLY A 67 9.38 2.50 3.70
CA GLY A 67 9.19 1.71 2.47
C GLY A 67 10.35 1.79 1.48
N GLU A 68 11.13 2.88 1.48
CA GLU A 68 12.35 2.98 0.66
C GLU A 68 13.38 1.87 0.95
N LEU A 69 13.29 1.22 2.12
CA LEU A 69 14.14 0.09 2.49
C LEU A 69 13.75 -1.23 1.81
N ILE A 70 12.55 -1.33 1.24
CA ILE A 70 12.06 -2.57 0.60
C ILE A 70 13.02 -3.10 -0.47
N THR A 71 13.69 -2.21 -1.20
CA THR A 71 14.61 -2.56 -2.28
C THR A 71 16.04 -2.82 -1.83
N SER A 72 16.38 -2.46 -0.60
CA SER A 72 17.76 -2.49 -0.07
C SER A 72 17.97 -3.52 1.05
N GLU A 73 16.90 -4.14 1.53
CA GLU A 73 16.93 -5.08 2.64
C GLU A 73 16.53 -6.49 2.18
N ASP A 74 17.08 -7.49 2.86
CA ASP A 74 16.80 -8.90 2.61
C ASP A 74 15.63 -9.34 3.51
N PHE A 75 14.44 -9.40 2.91
CA PHE A 75 13.20 -9.86 3.54
C PHE A 75 12.75 -11.18 2.90
N ASN A 76 12.12 -12.07 3.69
CA ASN A 76 11.41 -13.20 3.10
C ASN A 76 10.15 -12.74 2.35
N ASP A 77 9.56 -13.63 1.53
CA ASP A 77 8.43 -13.26 0.65
C ASP A 77 7.23 -12.72 1.45
N MET A 78 6.92 -13.27 2.63
CA MET A 78 5.80 -12.80 3.47
C MET A 78 6.08 -11.43 4.10
N GLU A 79 7.29 -11.24 4.66
CA GLU A 79 7.70 -9.94 5.18
C GLU A 79 7.69 -8.87 4.09
N MET A 80 8.20 -9.21 2.89
CA MET A 80 8.18 -8.32 1.73
C MET A 80 6.76 -7.98 1.33
N PHE A 81 5.86 -8.95 1.30
CA PHE A 81 4.45 -8.77 0.94
C PHE A 81 3.75 -7.82 1.90
N ASP A 82 3.89 -8.04 3.22
CA ASP A 82 3.28 -7.22 4.25
C ASP A 82 3.80 -5.78 4.25
N ILE A 83 5.12 -5.60 4.25
CA ILE A 83 5.77 -4.28 4.23
C ILE A 83 5.37 -3.51 2.96
N THR A 84 5.31 -4.20 1.81
CA THR A 84 4.91 -3.57 0.55
C THR A 84 3.44 -3.15 0.56
N ASN A 85 2.52 -3.92 1.18
CA ASN A 85 1.12 -3.51 1.30
C ASN A 85 0.97 -2.21 2.12
N GLU A 86 1.69 -2.08 3.24
CA GLU A 86 1.71 -0.83 4.02
C GLU A 86 2.29 0.33 3.19
N TYR A 87 3.31 0.06 2.38
CA TYR A 87 3.90 1.08 1.50
C TYR A 87 2.93 1.53 0.40
N ILE A 88 2.19 0.61 -0.21
CA ILE A 88 1.14 0.91 -1.20
C ILE A 88 0.09 1.85 -0.61
N ASP A 89 -0.40 1.60 0.61
CA ASP A 89 -1.37 2.47 1.27
C ASP A 89 -0.83 3.89 1.45
N ALA A 90 0.43 4.03 1.88
CA ALA A 90 1.06 5.34 2.05
C ALA A 90 1.31 6.06 0.72
N LEU A 91 1.73 5.36 -0.32
CA LEU A 91 1.92 5.94 -1.66
C LEU A 91 0.58 6.43 -2.22
N PHE A 92 -0.48 5.62 -2.08
CA PHE A 92 -1.83 6.00 -2.50
C PHE A 92 -2.32 7.23 -1.72
N GLY A 93 -2.19 7.25 -0.39
CA GLY A 93 -2.54 8.38 0.46
C GLY A 93 -1.73 9.65 0.17
N SER A 94 -0.48 9.50 -0.27
CA SER A 94 0.40 10.59 -0.72
C SER A 94 0.13 11.02 -2.17
N LYS A 95 -0.78 10.35 -2.88
CA LYS A 95 -1.12 10.56 -4.29
C LYS A 95 0.01 10.25 -5.28
N ASP A 96 0.97 9.42 -4.88
CA ASP A 96 2.00 8.85 -5.77
C ASP A 96 1.45 7.58 -6.43
N TYR A 97 0.45 7.77 -7.30
CA TYR A 97 -0.33 6.68 -7.87
C TYR A 97 0.46 5.79 -8.82
N ASP A 98 1.39 6.35 -9.58
CA ASP A 98 2.23 5.59 -10.49
C ASP A 98 3.07 4.57 -9.72
N LYS A 99 3.71 5.03 -8.65
CA LYS A 99 4.52 4.17 -7.79
C LYS A 99 3.66 3.20 -6.99
N ALA A 100 2.50 3.62 -6.50
CA ALA A 100 1.55 2.73 -5.85
C ALA A 100 1.13 1.58 -6.78
N LYS A 101 0.81 1.88 -8.04
CA LYS A 101 0.47 0.88 -9.06
C LYS A 101 1.61 -0.10 -9.33
N GLU A 102 2.84 0.40 -9.48
CA GLU A 102 4.04 -0.44 -9.65
C GLU A 102 4.17 -1.46 -8.51
N PHE A 103 4.06 -1.00 -7.25
CA PHE A 103 4.15 -1.88 -6.08
C PHE A 103 2.94 -2.81 -5.92
N CYS A 104 1.73 -2.40 -6.34
CA CYS A 104 0.58 -3.30 -6.43
C CYS A 104 0.88 -4.49 -7.35
N LEU A 105 1.36 -4.23 -8.55
CA LEU A 105 1.68 -5.28 -9.53
C LEU A 105 2.80 -6.20 -9.00
N ARG A 106 3.85 -5.63 -8.41
CA ARG A 106 4.93 -6.39 -7.78
C ARG A 106 4.43 -7.30 -6.66
N ASN A 107 3.51 -6.82 -5.81
CA ASN A 107 2.95 -7.64 -4.75
C ASN A 107 2.06 -8.77 -5.29
N LEU A 108 1.34 -8.54 -6.39
CA LEU A 108 0.58 -9.59 -7.06
C LEU A 108 1.48 -10.70 -7.63
N ASP A 109 2.72 -10.38 -8.01
CA ASP A 109 3.70 -11.39 -8.45
C ASP A 109 4.29 -12.20 -7.27
N ILE A 110 4.34 -11.62 -6.06
CA ILE A 110 4.75 -12.32 -4.83
C ILE A 110 3.60 -13.20 -4.29
N LEU A 111 2.36 -12.77 -4.48
CA LEU A 111 1.17 -13.38 -3.87
C LEU A 111 1.10 -14.91 -3.98
N PRO A 112 1.39 -15.56 -5.13
CA PRO A 112 1.32 -17.02 -5.22
C PRO A 112 2.24 -17.76 -4.24
N LYS A 113 3.34 -17.12 -3.81
CA LYS A 113 4.31 -17.72 -2.89
C LYS A 113 3.86 -17.65 -1.42
N VAL A 114 3.06 -16.62 -1.10
CA VAL A 114 2.58 -16.36 0.27
C VAL A 114 1.10 -16.69 0.45
N TYR A 115 0.44 -17.19 -0.60
CA TYR A 115 -1.01 -17.39 -0.63
C TYR A 115 -1.51 -18.23 0.56
N SER A 116 -0.84 -19.34 0.85
CA SER A 116 -1.22 -20.23 1.96
C SER A 116 -1.10 -19.57 3.34
N ASP A 117 -0.16 -18.64 3.49
CA ASP A 117 0.10 -17.94 4.75
C ASP A 117 -0.87 -16.76 4.97
N LEU A 118 -1.57 -16.34 3.91
CA LEU A 118 -2.57 -15.29 3.96
C LEU A 118 -3.97 -15.77 4.31
N LEU A 119 -4.24 -17.06 4.16
CA LEU A 119 -5.56 -17.63 4.44
C LEU A 119 -5.88 -17.54 5.94
N ASP A 120 -7.09 -17.07 6.24
CA ASP A 120 -7.61 -17.11 7.61
C ASP A 120 -8.02 -18.54 8.03
N GLU A 121 -8.58 -18.68 9.25
CA GLU A 121 -9.03 -19.95 9.79
C GLU A 121 -10.15 -20.63 8.96
N ASN A 122 -10.85 -19.85 8.12
CA ASN A 122 -11.91 -20.33 7.22
C ASN A 122 -11.37 -20.65 5.82
N GLY A 123 -10.11 -20.36 5.55
CA GLY A 123 -9.50 -20.49 4.24
C GLY A 123 -9.78 -19.30 3.31
N ASP A 124 -10.17 -18.16 3.86
CA ASP A 124 -10.48 -16.96 3.10
C ASP A 124 -9.28 -15.99 3.06
N ILE A 125 -9.11 -15.33 1.93
CA ILE A 125 -8.15 -14.23 1.77
C ILE A 125 -8.67 -12.96 2.48
N PRO A 126 -7.78 -12.14 3.10
CA PRO A 126 -8.18 -10.90 3.73
C PRO A 126 -8.95 -9.97 2.77
N LYS A 127 -10.10 -9.48 3.21
CA LYS A 127 -10.91 -8.52 2.43
C LYS A 127 -10.17 -7.22 2.17
N ASN A 128 -9.37 -6.77 3.13
CA ASN A 128 -8.50 -5.60 2.96
C ASN A 128 -7.12 -6.07 2.50
N LEU A 129 -6.93 -6.11 1.18
CA LEU A 129 -5.65 -6.42 0.54
C LEU A 129 -5.24 -5.20 -0.31
N PRO A 130 -4.35 -4.32 0.20
CA PRO A 130 -4.01 -3.05 -0.44
C PRO A 130 -3.59 -3.19 -1.91
N CYS A 131 -2.72 -4.14 -2.24
CA CYS A 131 -2.27 -4.34 -3.62
C CYS A 131 -3.43 -4.67 -4.59
N ARG A 132 -4.48 -5.37 -4.14
CA ARG A 132 -5.68 -5.65 -4.91
C ARG A 132 -6.60 -4.42 -4.99
N ASN A 133 -6.92 -3.84 -3.83
CA ASN A 133 -7.95 -2.80 -3.74
C ASN A 133 -7.47 -1.49 -4.35
N LYS A 134 -6.25 -1.03 -4.00
CA LYS A 134 -5.69 0.23 -4.52
C LYS A 134 -5.39 0.18 -6.01
N LEU A 135 -5.04 -1.00 -6.55
CA LEU A 135 -4.85 -1.15 -8.00
C LEU A 135 -6.14 -0.82 -8.75
N ILE A 136 -7.28 -1.37 -8.33
CA ILE A 136 -8.58 -1.06 -8.95
C ILE A 136 -8.95 0.41 -8.73
N ASP A 137 -8.73 0.96 -7.53
CA ASP A 137 -9.01 2.37 -7.24
C ASP A 137 -8.19 3.31 -8.16
N ILE A 138 -6.94 2.99 -8.46
CA ILE A 138 -6.08 3.74 -9.39
C ILE A 138 -6.61 3.61 -10.82
N MET A 139 -6.84 2.40 -11.30
CA MET A 139 -7.30 2.16 -12.66
C MET A 139 -8.63 2.85 -12.95
N VAL A 140 -9.58 2.80 -12.01
CA VAL A 140 -10.92 3.36 -12.17
C VAL A 140 -10.98 4.84 -11.88
N GLY A 141 -10.39 5.28 -10.75
CA GLY A 141 -10.55 6.65 -10.25
C GLY A 141 -9.54 7.64 -10.83
N ILE A 142 -8.36 7.18 -11.21
CA ILE A 142 -7.26 8.04 -11.66
C ILE A 142 -7.02 7.90 -13.16
N GLU A 143 -6.82 6.66 -13.64
CA GLU A 143 -6.51 6.39 -15.05
C GLU A 143 -7.77 6.30 -15.92
N LEU A 144 -8.92 6.01 -15.32
CA LEU A 144 -10.21 5.81 -16.00
C LEU A 144 -10.19 4.65 -16.99
N ASP A 145 -9.32 3.70 -16.71
CA ASP A 145 -9.16 2.46 -17.47
C ASP A 145 -10.14 1.39 -16.96
N TYR A 146 -11.40 1.53 -17.35
CA TYR A 146 -12.46 0.60 -16.93
C TYR A 146 -12.31 -0.79 -17.55
N ASP A 147 -11.80 -0.87 -18.77
CA ASP A 147 -11.63 -2.14 -19.48
C ASP A 147 -10.48 -2.93 -18.84
N GLY A 148 -9.33 -2.29 -18.60
CA GLY A 148 -8.22 -2.90 -17.86
C GLY A 148 -8.59 -3.28 -16.42
N ALA A 149 -9.41 -2.47 -15.73
CA ALA A 149 -9.92 -2.82 -14.41
C ALA A 149 -10.81 -4.08 -14.45
N GLU A 150 -11.65 -4.24 -15.46
CA GLU A 150 -12.48 -5.47 -15.64
C GLU A 150 -11.60 -6.70 -15.88
N GLU A 151 -10.58 -6.59 -16.72
CA GLU A 151 -9.58 -7.65 -16.95
C GLU A 151 -8.83 -8.00 -15.65
N MET A 152 -8.45 -6.98 -14.87
CA MET A 152 -7.77 -7.19 -13.57
C MET A 152 -8.68 -7.90 -12.56
N LEU A 153 -9.98 -7.57 -12.51
CA LEU A 153 -10.93 -8.29 -11.66
C LEU A 153 -11.04 -9.77 -12.07
N GLN A 154 -10.96 -10.09 -13.37
CA GLN A 154 -10.92 -11.47 -13.82
C GLN A 154 -9.64 -12.16 -13.34
N ARG A 155 -8.48 -11.51 -13.49
CA ARG A 155 -7.20 -12.03 -12.98
C ARG A 155 -7.25 -12.31 -11.47
N PHE A 156 -7.87 -11.44 -10.68
CA PHE A 156 -8.01 -11.64 -9.23
C PHE A 156 -8.88 -12.86 -8.89
N ASN A 157 -9.94 -13.08 -9.66
CA ASN A 157 -10.78 -14.27 -9.52
C ASN A 157 -9.99 -15.54 -9.88
N ASP A 158 -9.26 -15.53 -11.00
CA ASP A 158 -8.40 -16.64 -11.42
C ASP A 158 -7.29 -16.97 -10.40
N MET A 159 -6.84 -15.96 -9.64
CA MET A 159 -5.88 -16.11 -8.54
C MET A 159 -6.53 -16.51 -7.22
N ASN A 160 -7.84 -16.72 -7.17
CA ASN A 160 -8.65 -17.00 -5.98
C ASN A 160 -8.51 -15.93 -4.86
N ILE A 161 -8.25 -14.68 -5.22
CA ILE A 161 -8.23 -13.55 -4.27
C ILE A 161 -9.47 -12.67 -4.38
N LEU A 162 -10.43 -13.10 -5.17
CA LEU A 162 -11.74 -12.49 -5.33
C LEU A 162 -12.74 -13.60 -5.64
N THR A 163 -13.85 -13.66 -4.90
CA THR A 163 -14.90 -14.63 -5.17
C THR A 163 -15.72 -14.24 -6.40
N ASP A 164 -16.44 -15.20 -7.01
CA ASP A 164 -17.34 -14.94 -8.15
C ASP A 164 -18.40 -13.88 -7.81
N GLU A 165 -18.94 -13.93 -6.60
CA GLU A 165 -19.93 -12.97 -6.12
C GLU A 165 -19.35 -11.56 -6.00
N GLU A 166 -18.18 -11.42 -5.36
CA GLU A 166 -17.48 -10.14 -5.24
C GLU A 166 -17.06 -9.59 -6.61
N GLN A 167 -16.60 -10.46 -7.51
CA GLN A 167 -16.25 -10.08 -8.88
C GLN A 167 -17.50 -9.52 -9.63
N GLY A 168 -18.61 -10.23 -9.54
CA GLY A 168 -19.87 -9.79 -10.15
C GLY A 168 -20.31 -8.43 -9.63
N TYR A 169 -20.29 -8.23 -8.33
CA TYR A 169 -20.62 -6.96 -7.69
C TYR A 169 -19.68 -5.82 -8.15
N ARG A 170 -18.36 -6.06 -8.16
CA ARG A 170 -17.38 -5.05 -8.60
C ARG A 170 -17.50 -4.72 -10.08
N LYS A 171 -17.73 -5.70 -10.96
CA LYS A 171 -18.00 -5.47 -12.39
C LYS A 171 -19.27 -4.62 -12.61
N GLN A 172 -20.32 -4.84 -11.81
CA GLN A 172 -21.52 -4.02 -11.86
C GLN A 172 -21.24 -2.58 -11.42
N SER A 173 -20.45 -2.39 -10.34
CA SER A 173 -20.03 -1.07 -9.89
C SER A 173 -19.22 -0.33 -10.95
N LEU A 174 -18.28 -0.99 -11.64
CA LEU A 174 -17.54 -0.40 -12.75
C LEU A 174 -18.45 0.11 -13.87
N LYS A 175 -19.48 -0.66 -14.24
CA LYS A 175 -20.46 -0.24 -15.27
C LYS A 175 -21.21 1.02 -14.85
N ILE A 176 -21.61 1.10 -13.58
CA ILE A 176 -22.29 2.28 -13.04
C ILE A 176 -21.38 3.50 -13.07
N HIS A 177 -20.15 3.39 -12.62
CA HIS A 177 -19.17 4.50 -12.67
C HIS A 177 -18.90 4.97 -14.10
N ARG A 178 -18.75 4.04 -15.04
CA ARG A 178 -18.56 4.35 -16.46
C ARG A 178 -19.76 5.12 -17.03
N LEU A 179 -20.98 4.70 -16.70
CA LEU A 179 -22.21 5.39 -17.12
C LEU A 179 -22.33 6.78 -16.53
N GLN A 180 -22.14 6.92 -15.21
CA GLN A 180 -22.17 8.23 -14.52
C GLN A 180 -21.22 9.22 -15.18
N ARG A 181 -19.98 8.81 -15.44
CA ARG A 181 -19.00 9.67 -16.10
C ARG A 181 -19.41 10.05 -17.53
N THR A 182 -19.99 9.13 -18.29
CA THR A 182 -20.51 9.43 -19.63
C THR A 182 -21.60 10.49 -19.54
N PHE A 183 -22.52 10.39 -18.58
CA PHE A 183 -23.54 11.40 -18.33
C PHE A 183 -22.92 12.75 -17.95
N ASP A 184 -22.00 12.77 -17.00
CA ASP A 184 -21.34 14.01 -16.55
C ASP A 184 -20.61 14.71 -17.70
N SER A 185 -19.98 13.96 -18.60
CA SER A 185 -19.31 14.53 -19.77
C SER A 185 -20.28 15.14 -20.77
N VAL A 186 -21.45 14.53 -20.99
CA VAL A 186 -22.49 15.05 -21.90
C VAL A 186 -23.12 16.32 -21.33
N TYR A 187 -23.48 16.34 -20.06
CA TYR A 187 -24.15 17.49 -19.43
C TYR A 187 -23.22 18.68 -19.16
N SER A 188 -21.91 18.47 -18.97
CA SER A 188 -20.96 19.57 -18.81
C SER A 188 -20.77 20.39 -20.10
N TYR A 189 -21.09 19.83 -21.28
CA TYR A 189 -21.04 20.55 -22.55
C TYR A 189 -22.27 21.46 -22.79
N GLU A 190 -23.40 21.17 -22.12
CA GLU A 190 -24.65 21.94 -22.35
C GLU A 190 -24.73 23.26 -21.55
N PHE A 191 -23.83 23.50 -20.61
CA PHE A 191 -23.83 24.69 -19.74
C PHE A 191 -22.70 25.69 -20.01
N THR A 192 -21.99 25.57 -21.13
CA THR A 192 -20.88 26.46 -21.51
C THR A 192 -21.19 27.32 -22.77
N GLU A 193 -22.47 27.59 -23.08
CA GLU A 193 -22.89 28.60 -24.07
C GLU A 193 -23.47 29.85 -23.41
#